data_08bd52450e9a3fc5d2aff14969e320c6
#
_entry.id   08bd52450e9a3fc5d2aff14969e320c6
#
_cell.length_a   1.000
_cell.length_b   1.000
_cell.length_c   1.000
_cell.angle_alpha   90.00
_cell.angle_beta   90.00
_cell.angle_gamma   90.00
#
_symmetry.space_group_name_H-M   'P 1'
#
loop_
_entity.id
_entity.type
_entity.pdbx_description
1 polymer ?
#
loop_
_entity_poly.entity_id
_entity_poly.type
_entity_poly.pdbx_seq_one_letter_code
_entity_poly.pdbx_strand_id
1 'polypeptide(L)'
;MTESLTFADSILVAADPATVYATVSDVTRTGEWSPICAECWWDEGDGPRIGAWFTGHNVTPDREWQTRSQVIAADEGRAFGWSVGPGRVHWTYSVKEAEGGTLLTESWEFLPEGQEFFNEKYGDQAAEQIAERTSAAQSGIPETLRAIKKVIEAR
;
A
#
# COMPACT_ATOMS: atom_id res chain seq x y z
N MET A 1 26.06 -0.56 6.06
CA MET A 1 25.03 -1.33 5.35
C MET A 1 23.67 -0.63 5.50
N THR A 2 22.99 -0.41 4.40
CA THR A 2 21.69 0.27 4.40
C THR A 2 20.59 -0.67 4.89
N GLU A 3 19.79 -0.22 5.83
CA GLU A 3 18.67 -0.99 6.34
C GLU A 3 17.37 -0.54 5.69
N SER A 4 16.36 -1.41 5.70
CA SER A 4 15.01 -1.04 5.28
C SER A 4 14.45 0.04 6.20
N LEU A 5 13.68 0.96 5.62
CA LEU A 5 12.88 1.91 6.39
C LEU A 5 11.49 1.34 6.48
N THR A 6 10.89 1.37 7.65
CA THR A 6 9.57 0.74 7.86
C THR A 6 8.63 1.64 8.65
N PHE A 7 7.34 1.44 8.42
CA PHE A 7 6.30 2.06 9.24
C PHE A 7 5.05 1.19 9.13
N ALA A 8 4.30 1.09 10.21
CA ALA A 8 3.03 0.36 10.23
C ALA A 8 2.08 0.99 11.22
N ASP A 9 0.79 0.88 10.94
CA ASP A 9 -0.26 1.31 11.85
C ASP A 9 -1.47 0.41 11.66
N SER A 10 -2.37 0.42 12.62
CA SER A 10 -3.54 -0.47 12.65
C SER A 10 -4.80 0.28 13.04
N ILE A 11 -5.95 -0.25 12.63
CA ILE A 11 -7.26 0.30 12.99
C ILE A 11 -8.25 -0.86 13.15
N LEU A 12 -9.20 -0.71 14.05
CA LEU A 12 -10.28 -1.68 14.21
C LEU A 12 -11.42 -1.33 13.25
N VAL A 13 -11.81 -2.31 12.44
CA VAL A 13 -12.90 -2.16 11.47
C VAL A 13 -14.05 -3.07 11.89
N ALA A 14 -15.27 -2.53 11.95
CA ALA A 14 -16.47 -3.27 12.36
C ALA A 14 -17.01 -4.11 11.20
N ALA A 15 -16.23 -5.10 10.79
CA ALA A 15 -16.58 -6.07 9.74
C ALA A 15 -15.71 -7.29 9.93
N ASP A 16 -16.10 -8.44 9.37
CA ASP A 16 -15.30 -9.64 9.52
C ASP A 16 -14.03 -9.61 8.67
N PRO A 17 -13.03 -10.46 9.00
CA PRO A 17 -11.77 -10.47 8.23
C PRO A 17 -11.95 -10.75 6.75
N ALA A 18 -12.89 -11.62 6.37
CA ALA A 18 -13.14 -11.94 4.97
C ALA A 18 -13.62 -10.71 4.20
N THR A 19 -14.51 -9.94 4.79
CA THR A 19 -15.04 -8.71 4.18
C THR A 19 -13.94 -7.64 4.05
N VAL A 20 -13.15 -7.45 5.10
CA VAL A 20 -12.05 -6.49 5.08
C VAL A 20 -11.02 -6.88 4.04
N TYR A 21 -10.63 -8.15 4.02
CA TYR A 21 -9.65 -8.66 3.05
C TYR A 21 -10.16 -8.47 1.61
N ALA A 22 -11.40 -8.84 1.33
CA ALA A 22 -11.97 -8.71 -0.01
C ALA A 22 -11.96 -7.26 -0.48
N THR A 23 -12.14 -6.32 0.44
CA THR A 23 -12.11 -4.90 0.11
C THR A 23 -10.68 -4.41 -0.18
N VAL A 24 -9.73 -4.65 0.72
CA VAL A 24 -8.37 -4.12 0.55
C VAL A 24 -7.57 -4.83 -0.52
N SER A 25 -7.93 -6.06 -0.88
CA SER A 25 -7.23 -6.79 -1.95
C SER A 25 -7.78 -6.47 -3.34
N ASP A 26 -8.85 -5.72 -3.43
CA ASP A 26 -9.38 -5.24 -4.70
C ASP A 26 -8.72 -3.90 -5.04
N VAL A 27 -7.62 -3.96 -5.79
CA VAL A 27 -6.85 -2.75 -6.11
C VAL A 27 -7.65 -1.74 -6.93
N THR A 28 -8.70 -2.17 -7.63
CA THR A 28 -9.52 -1.26 -8.43
C THR A 28 -10.30 -0.27 -7.57
N ARG A 29 -10.37 -0.53 -6.27
CA ARG A 29 -11.05 0.35 -5.32
C ARG A 29 -10.10 1.31 -4.60
N THR A 30 -8.81 1.25 -4.89
CA THR A 30 -7.79 2.03 -4.18
C THR A 30 -8.10 3.53 -4.15
N GLY A 31 -8.67 4.07 -5.22
CA GLY A 31 -9.04 5.48 -5.28
C GLY A 31 -10.07 5.92 -4.24
N GLU A 32 -10.79 4.96 -3.62
CA GLU A 32 -11.79 5.28 -2.60
C GLU A 32 -11.14 5.67 -1.27
N TRP A 33 -9.90 5.28 -1.03
CA TRP A 33 -9.24 5.54 0.26
C TRP A 33 -7.82 6.08 0.18
N SER A 34 -7.14 5.97 -0.95
CA SER A 34 -5.76 6.46 -1.06
C SER A 34 -5.73 7.98 -1.22
N PRO A 35 -4.90 8.69 -0.46
CA PRO A 35 -4.73 10.14 -0.68
C PRO A 35 -3.90 10.47 -1.92
N ILE A 36 -3.27 9.47 -2.53
CA ILE A 36 -2.35 9.67 -3.66
C ILE A 36 -2.79 8.91 -4.90
N CYS A 37 -3.14 7.64 -4.78
CA CYS A 37 -3.54 6.82 -5.92
C CYS A 37 -4.99 7.11 -6.27
N ALA A 38 -5.19 7.80 -7.41
CA ALA A 38 -6.53 8.17 -7.87
C ALA A 38 -7.25 6.99 -8.53
N GLU A 39 -6.51 6.15 -9.21
CA GLU A 39 -7.05 5.05 -10.01
C GLU A 39 -6.07 3.89 -10.05
N CYS A 40 -6.57 2.67 -10.04
CA CYS A 40 -5.72 1.49 -10.04
C CYS A 40 -6.43 0.38 -10.82
N TRP A 41 -5.67 -0.41 -11.58
CA TRP A 41 -6.25 -1.49 -12.39
C TRP A 41 -5.30 -2.67 -12.50
N TRP A 42 -5.89 -3.86 -12.66
CA TRP A 42 -5.12 -5.08 -12.92
C TRP A 42 -4.68 -5.05 -14.38
N ASP A 43 -3.39 -5.30 -14.62
CA ASP A 43 -2.88 -5.26 -16.00
C ASP A 43 -3.48 -6.34 -16.88
N GLU A 44 -3.77 -7.51 -16.30
CA GLU A 44 -4.35 -8.62 -17.04
C GLU A 44 -5.74 -9.03 -16.52
N GLY A 45 -6.29 -8.25 -15.59
CA GLY A 45 -7.66 -8.42 -15.12
C GLY A 45 -7.93 -9.61 -14.22
N ASP A 46 -6.94 -10.29 -13.71
CA ASP A 46 -7.12 -11.54 -12.99
C ASP A 46 -6.58 -11.59 -11.56
N GLY A 47 -6.32 -10.45 -10.93
CA GLY A 47 -5.95 -10.41 -9.52
C GLY A 47 -7.14 -10.61 -8.60
N PRO A 48 -6.95 -10.70 -7.28
CA PRO A 48 -5.69 -10.69 -6.53
C PRO A 48 -5.09 -12.10 -6.41
N ARG A 49 -3.88 -12.27 -6.87
CA ARG A 49 -3.11 -13.51 -6.72
C ARG A 49 -1.62 -13.18 -6.76
N ILE A 50 -0.81 -14.04 -6.15
CA ILE A 50 0.65 -13.87 -6.18
C ILE A 50 1.13 -13.89 -7.64
N GLY A 51 1.95 -12.92 -8.00
CA GLY A 51 2.49 -12.76 -9.34
C GLY A 51 1.68 -11.86 -10.25
N ALA A 52 0.45 -11.49 -9.86
CA ALA A 52 -0.36 -10.59 -10.66
C ALA A 52 0.25 -9.20 -10.67
N TRP A 53 0.10 -8.49 -11.77
CA TRP A 53 0.59 -7.13 -11.93
C TRP A 53 -0.56 -6.13 -11.96
N PHE A 54 -0.35 -4.98 -11.37
CA PHE A 54 -1.32 -3.89 -11.47
C PHE A 54 -0.61 -2.54 -11.57
N THR A 55 -1.34 -1.56 -12.10
CA THR A 55 -0.83 -0.22 -12.31
C THR A 55 -1.66 0.76 -11.51
N GLY A 56 -0.99 1.70 -10.86
CA GLY A 56 -1.64 2.79 -10.14
C GLY A 56 -1.33 4.12 -10.79
N HIS A 57 -2.34 4.97 -10.90
CA HIS A 57 -2.21 6.34 -11.38
C HIS A 57 -2.25 7.26 -10.16
N ASN A 58 -1.13 7.90 -9.87
CA ASN A 58 -0.92 8.69 -8.67
C ASN A 58 -0.97 10.17 -9.01
N VAL A 59 -1.64 10.94 -8.16
CA VAL A 59 -1.81 12.38 -8.38
C VAL A 59 -1.59 13.12 -7.06
N THR A 60 -0.73 14.11 -7.09
CA THR A 60 -0.58 15.08 -6.01
C THR A 60 -0.69 16.48 -6.63
N PRO A 61 -0.80 17.54 -5.83
CA PRO A 61 -0.87 18.88 -6.41
C PRO A 61 0.29 19.23 -7.32
N ASP A 62 1.47 18.65 -7.08
CA ASP A 62 2.70 18.98 -7.79
C ASP A 62 3.08 18.02 -8.89
N ARG A 63 2.49 16.82 -8.91
CA ARG A 63 2.89 15.85 -9.94
C ARG A 63 1.88 14.73 -10.14
N GLU A 64 2.07 14.04 -11.24
CA GLU A 64 1.23 12.93 -11.66
C GLU A 64 2.15 11.87 -12.24
N TRP A 65 1.98 10.61 -11.83
CA TRP A 65 2.84 9.53 -12.30
C TRP A 65 2.16 8.17 -12.13
N GLN A 66 2.69 7.17 -12.81
CA GLN A 66 2.20 5.80 -12.67
C GLN A 66 3.22 4.94 -11.95
N THR A 67 2.72 3.98 -11.20
CA THR A 67 3.55 2.94 -10.59
C THR A 67 3.03 1.59 -11.05
N ARG A 68 3.95 0.66 -11.26
CA ARG A 68 3.61 -0.71 -11.61
C ARG A 68 4.07 -1.62 -10.47
N SER A 69 3.17 -2.49 -10.02
CA SER A 69 3.41 -3.31 -8.83
C SER A 69 3.06 -4.76 -9.10
N GLN A 70 3.73 -5.65 -8.37
CA GLN A 70 3.47 -7.07 -8.45
C GLN A 70 3.02 -7.58 -7.08
N VAL A 71 1.96 -8.37 -7.06
CA VAL A 71 1.45 -8.98 -5.84
C VAL A 71 2.45 -10.02 -5.33
N ILE A 72 2.85 -9.89 -4.07
CA ILE A 72 3.80 -10.78 -3.42
C ILE A 72 3.19 -11.58 -2.26
N ALA A 73 2.00 -11.19 -1.81
CA ALA A 73 1.26 -11.90 -0.77
C ALA A 73 -0.23 -11.81 -1.09
N ALA A 74 -0.91 -12.94 -1.11
CA ALA A 74 -2.35 -13.00 -1.36
C ALA A 74 -2.91 -14.19 -0.58
N ASP A 75 -2.81 -14.10 0.75
CA ASP A 75 -3.30 -15.11 1.69
C ASP A 75 -4.71 -14.70 2.11
N GLU A 76 -5.71 -15.31 1.48
CA GLU A 76 -7.11 -14.94 1.65
C GLU A 76 -7.52 -14.86 3.12
N GLY A 77 -8.07 -13.72 3.51
CA GLY A 77 -8.51 -13.49 4.87
C GLY A 77 -7.40 -13.17 5.86
N ARG A 78 -6.15 -13.05 5.41
CA ARG A 78 -5.00 -12.77 6.28
C ARG A 78 -4.11 -11.65 5.83
N ALA A 79 -3.63 -11.70 4.57
CA ALA A 79 -2.68 -10.68 4.11
C ALA A 79 -2.71 -10.51 2.60
N PHE A 80 -2.60 -9.26 2.17
CA PHE A 80 -2.44 -8.90 0.78
C PHE A 80 -1.30 -7.88 0.70
N GLY A 81 -0.28 -8.18 -0.10
CA GLY A 81 0.87 -7.31 -0.22
C GLY A 81 1.40 -7.25 -1.63
N TRP A 82 2.08 -6.15 -1.93
CA TRP A 82 2.65 -5.95 -3.25
C TRP A 82 4.00 -5.24 -3.16
N SER A 83 4.77 -5.38 -4.26
CA SER A 83 6.07 -4.76 -4.40
C SER A 83 6.01 -3.75 -5.53
N VAL A 84 6.29 -2.49 -5.22
CA VAL A 84 6.30 -1.41 -6.19
C VAL A 84 7.68 -1.40 -6.85
N GLY A 85 7.70 -1.37 -8.20
CA GLY A 85 8.95 -1.49 -8.93
C GLY A 85 9.72 -2.66 -8.31
N PRO A 86 9.30 -3.91 -8.57
CA PRO A 86 9.61 -5.05 -7.71
C PRO A 86 10.99 -5.02 -7.05
N GLY A 87 10.99 -5.20 -5.72
CA GLY A 87 12.21 -5.16 -4.93
C GLY A 87 12.55 -3.80 -4.31
N ARG A 88 11.73 -2.77 -4.53
CA ARG A 88 12.03 -1.42 -4.02
C ARG A 88 11.23 -1.03 -2.80
N VAL A 89 9.91 -1.15 -2.89
CA VAL A 89 9.00 -0.80 -1.81
C VAL A 89 7.94 -1.88 -1.66
N HIS A 90 7.74 -2.34 -0.44
CA HIS A 90 6.68 -3.30 -0.14
C HIS A 90 5.58 -2.63 0.66
N TRP A 91 4.33 -2.88 0.27
CA TRP A 91 3.14 -2.48 1.00
C TRP A 91 2.36 -3.74 1.35
N THR A 92 1.84 -3.82 2.56
CA THR A 92 1.07 -4.98 2.99
C THR A 92 -0.12 -4.55 3.82
N TYR A 93 -1.28 -5.15 3.53
CA TYR A 93 -2.43 -5.13 4.43
C TYR A 93 -2.51 -6.48 5.12
N SER A 94 -2.62 -6.49 6.43
CA SER A 94 -2.91 -7.72 7.17
C SER A 94 -4.20 -7.57 7.96
N VAL A 95 -4.96 -8.65 8.05
CA VAL A 95 -6.24 -8.65 8.76
C VAL A 95 -6.20 -9.74 9.82
N LYS A 96 -6.71 -9.42 10.99
CA LYS A 96 -6.74 -10.32 12.11
C LYS A 96 -8.06 -10.15 12.87
N GLU A 97 -8.72 -11.27 13.15
CA GLU A 97 -9.95 -11.22 13.94
C GLU A 97 -9.67 -10.57 15.29
N ALA A 98 -10.56 -9.69 15.71
CA ALA A 98 -10.45 -8.99 16.97
C ALA A 98 -11.83 -8.78 17.56
N GLU A 99 -11.88 -8.50 18.86
CA GLU A 99 -13.15 -8.18 19.49
C GLU A 99 -13.75 -6.93 18.85
N GLY A 100 -14.97 -7.02 18.37
CA GLY A 100 -15.66 -5.92 17.69
C GLY A 100 -15.42 -5.87 16.20
N GLY A 101 -14.69 -6.81 15.62
CA GLY A 101 -14.49 -6.86 14.17
C GLY A 101 -13.14 -7.39 13.74
N THR A 102 -12.40 -6.58 13.01
CA THR A 102 -11.11 -6.95 12.42
C THR A 102 -10.08 -5.88 12.71
N LEU A 103 -8.90 -6.28 13.15
CA LEU A 103 -7.76 -5.38 13.22
C LEU A 103 -7.10 -5.38 11.85
N LEU A 104 -7.15 -4.24 11.18
CA LEU A 104 -6.51 -4.03 9.88
C LEU A 104 -5.20 -3.28 10.09
N THR A 105 -4.12 -3.85 9.60
CA THR A 105 -2.78 -3.25 9.68
C THR A 105 -2.30 -2.96 8.27
N GLU A 106 -1.78 -1.76 8.07
CA GLU A 106 -1.08 -1.41 6.83
C GLU A 106 0.38 -1.18 7.17
N SER A 107 1.28 -1.83 6.43
CA SER A 107 2.71 -1.69 6.64
C SER A 107 3.42 -1.30 5.34
N TRP A 108 4.52 -0.59 5.50
CA TRP A 108 5.35 -0.08 4.41
C TRP A 108 6.81 -0.40 4.72
N GLU A 109 7.52 -0.85 3.70
CA GLU A 109 8.94 -1.12 3.81
C GLU A 109 9.66 -0.57 2.58
N PHE A 110 10.59 0.35 2.81
CA PHE A 110 11.43 0.90 1.75
C PHE A 110 12.75 0.15 1.80
N LEU A 111 12.93 -0.75 0.85
CA LEU A 111 14.06 -1.68 0.84
C LEU A 111 15.38 -1.00 0.47
N PRO A 112 16.52 -1.58 0.88
CA PRO A 112 17.84 -1.04 0.49
C PRO A 112 17.98 -0.86 -1.01
N GLU A 113 17.48 -1.81 -1.79
CA GLU A 113 17.52 -1.74 -3.26
C GLU A 113 16.74 -0.54 -3.81
N GLY A 114 15.62 -0.21 -3.17
CA GLY A 114 14.83 0.96 -3.53
C GLY A 114 15.55 2.26 -3.19
N GLN A 115 16.22 2.28 -2.05
CA GLN A 115 17.00 3.44 -1.64
C GLN A 115 18.18 3.66 -2.58
N GLU A 116 18.84 2.57 -3.01
CA GLU A 116 19.94 2.64 -3.97
C GLU A 116 19.43 3.15 -5.32
N PHE A 117 18.26 2.68 -5.76
CA PHE A 117 17.63 3.18 -6.98
C PHE A 117 17.42 4.69 -6.89
N PHE A 118 16.98 5.20 -5.72
CA PHE A 118 16.82 6.63 -5.51
C PHE A 118 18.14 7.37 -5.56
N ASN A 119 19.22 6.76 -5.01
CA ASN A 119 20.55 7.37 -5.07
C ASN A 119 21.01 7.55 -6.52
N GLU A 120 20.77 6.56 -7.36
CA GLU A 120 21.12 6.62 -8.77
C GLU A 120 20.27 7.62 -9.55
N LYS A 121 18.96 7.65 -9.24
CA LYS A 121 18.01 8.50 -9.97
C LYS A 121 18.10 9.97 -9.57
N TYR A 122 18.24 10.25 -8.29
CA TYR A 122 18.16 11.61 -7.75
C TYR A 122 19.50 12.20 -7.31
N GLY A 123 20.55 11.40 -7.24
CA GLY A 123 21.87 11.88 -6.86
C GLY A 123 21.87 12.62 -5.53
N ASP A 124 22.28 13.87 -5.56
CA ASP A 124 22.38 14.70 -4.35
C ASP A 124 21.03 14.96 -3.68
N GLN A 125 19.93 14.76 -4.38
CA GLN A 125 18.59 14.94 -3.85
C GLN A 125 17.98 13.66 -3.31
N ALA A 126 18.69 12.54 -3.40
CA ALA A 126 18.15 11.25 -2.98
C ALA A 126 17.72 11.21 -1.52
N ALA A 127 18.54 11.76 -0.62
CA ALA A 127 18.22 11.76 0.81
C ALA A 127 16.91 12.52 1.08
N GLU A 128 16.69 13.63 0.39
CA GLU A 128 15.46 14.42 0.51
C GLU A 128 14.26 13.66 -0.03
N GLN A 129 14.42 12.98 -1.16
CA GLN A 129 13.34 12.18 -1.75
C GLN A 129 12.98 10.98 -0.88
N ILE A 130 13.98 10.32 -0.28
CA ILE A 130 13.73 9.20 0.63
C ILE A 130 13.00 9.70 1.89
N ALA A 131 13.42 10.83 2.44
CA ALA A 131 12.76 11.43 3.61
C ALA A 131 11.32 11.81 3.29
N GLU A 132 11.05 12.31 2.10
CA GLU A 132 9.71 12.67 1.65
C GLU A 132 8.80 11.42 1.57
N ARG A 133 9.31 10.32 1.01
CA ARG A 133 8.55 9.06 0.93
C ARG A 133 8.28 8.49 2.32
N THR A 134 9.26 8.59 3.23
CA THR A 134 9.10 8.13 4.60
C THR A 134 8.01 8.94 5.32
N SER A 135 8.07 10.25 5.19
CA SER A 135 7.07 11.15 5.79
C SER A 135 5.68 10.89 5.20
N ALA A 136 5.61 10.67 3.89
CA ALA A 136 4.34 10.37 3.21
C ALA A 136 3.72 9.07 3.73
N ALA A 137 4.54 8.04 3.99
CA ALA A 137 4.04 6.78 4.56
C ALA A 137 3.53 7.00 5.98
N GLN A 138 4.28 7.74 6.79
CA GLN A 138 3.91 8.01 8.18
C GLN A 138 2.61 8.79 8.33
N SER A 139 2.33 9.70 7.42
CA SER A 139 1.08 10.48 7.46
C SER A 139 -0.03 9.80 6.65
N GLY A 140 0.32 9.15 5.55
CA GLY A 140 -0.64 8.54 4.63
C GLY A 140 -1.27 7.25 5.16
N ILE A 141 -0.50 6.42 5.86
CA ILE A 141 -1.03 5.15 6.37
C ILE A 141 -2.19 5.38 7.35
N PRO A 142 -2.07 6.22 8.39
CA PRO A 142 -3.22 6.46 9.28
C PRO A 142 -4.42 7.03 8.54
N GLU A 143 -4.20 7.93 7.58
CA GLU A 143 -5.28 8.52 6.79
C GLU A 143 -5.97 7.47 5.93
N THR A 144 -5.19 6.62 5.27
CA THR A 144 -5.71 5.54 4.44
C THR A 144 -6.54 4.55 5.27
N LEU A 145 -6.02 4.16 6.45
CA LEU A 145 -6.74 3.24 7.33
C LEU A 145 -8.09 3.81 7.77
N ARG A 146 -8.14 5.09 8.13
CA ARG A 146 -9.40 5.73 8.50
C ARG A 146 -10.38 5.76 7.32
N ALA A 147 -9.87 6.01 6.11
CA ALA A 147 -10.71 6.04 4.92
C ALA A 147 -11.28 4.65 4.58
N ILE A 148 -10.45 3.61 4.69
CA ILE A 148 -10.89 2.23 4.46
C ILE A 148 -11.98 1.85 5.46
N LYS A 149 -11.76 2.17 6.74
CA LYS A 149 -12.74 1.91 7.79
C LYS A 149 -14.07 2.57 7.46
N LYS A 150 -14.03 3.83 7.05
CA LYS A 150 -15.23 4.58 6.69
C LYS A 150 -15.97 3.94 5.51
N VAL A 151 -15.24 3.53 4.48
CA VAL A 151 -15.81 2.87 3.30
C VAL A 151 -16.51 1.56 3.68
N ILE A 152 -15.83 0.73 4.46
CA ILE A 152 -16.36 -0.58 4.85
C ILE A 152 -17.55 -0.45 5.78
N GLU A 153 -17.49 0.45 6.76
CA GLU A 153 -18.55 0.61 7.77
C GLU A 153 -19.75 1.38 7.26
N ALA A 154 -19.64 2.03 6.11
CA ALA A 154 -20.75 2.80 5.52
C ALA A 154 -21.80 1.93 4.81
N ARG A 155 -21.59 0.64 4.73
CA ARG A 155 -22.50 -0.28 4.04
C ARG A 155 -23.77 -0.53 4.81
#